data_a22066dd2a9e336dc8d051b45045bc67
#
_entry.id   a22066dd2a9e336dc8d051b45045bc67
#
_cell.length_a   1.000
_cell.length_b   1.000
_cell.length_c   1.000
_cell.angle_alpha   90.00
_cell.angle_beta   90.00
_cell.angle_gamma   90.00
#
_symmetry.space_group_name_H-M   'P 1'
#
loop_
_entity.id
_entity.type
_entity.pdbx_description
1 polymer ?
#
loop_
_entity_poly.entity_id
_entity_poly.type
_entity_poly.pdbx_seq_one_letter_code
_entity_poly.pdbx_strand_id
1 'polypeptide(L)'
;TGEKKGNPTKIGVGVSDIITGLYASNAILAALRFRDKTSEGQHLDLSLMDSQVSWLSYVAQSYLISKEIPKRIGNDHPSIVPYQTVLAKDGLMVLAIANDRQFRDFCKFAKIRELFDNPKFSTNSLRVKNRNSLNKIILKVLKEKKIDYWVSGLNKLNVPCGPINNIKQVFEDPQVNSRKMKIKMKHKKSKKPIDLIGNPIKFSLSKVKYKKSPPTL
;
A
#
# COMPACT_ATOMS: atom_id res chain seq x y z
N THR A 1 -7.19 3.09 -11.94
CA THR A 1 -5.74 3.32 -11.80
C THR A 1 -5.17 3.97 -13.05
N GLY A 2 -4.00 4.63 -12.93
CA GLY A 2 -3.25 5.27 -14.01
C GLY A 2 -3.10 6.77 -13.85
N GLU A 3 -2.19 7.33 -14.65
CA GLU A 3 -1.90 8.76 -14.67
C GLU A 3 -3.10 9.62 -15.06
N LYS A 4 -3.14 10.88 -14.57
CA LYS A 4 -4.26 11.81 -14.79
C LYS A 4 -4.61 11.98 -16.27
N LYS A 5 -3.61 12.08 -17.14
CA LYS A 5 -3.75 12.28 -18.59
C LYS A 5 -3.42 11.04 -19.42
N GLY A 6 -3.03 9.93 -18.78
CA GLY A 6 -2.67 8.68 -19.45
C GLY A 6 -3.87 7.75 -19.68
N ASN A 7 -3.59 6.58 -20.25
CA ASN A 7 -4.57 5.50 -20.35
C ASN A 7 -4.80 4.82 -18.98
N PRO A 8 -5.95 4.15 -18.78
CA PRO A 8 -6.14 3.27 -17.64
C PRO A 8 -5.04 2.22 -17.58
N THR A 9 -4.47 2.02 -16.39
CA THR A 9 -3.36 1.09 -16.17
C THR A 9 -3.79 -0.01 -15.18
N LYS A 10 -3.57 -1.28 -15.53
CA LYS A 10 -3.80 -2.39 -14.62
C LYS A 10 -2.68 -2.49 -13.58
N ILE A 11 -2.96 -3.11 -12.45
CA ILE A 11 -1.95 -3.51 -11.47
C ILE A 11 -1.09 -4.64 -12.06
N GLY A 12 0.21 -4.64 -11.77
CA GLY A 12 1.20 -5.57 -12.36
C GLY A 12 1.00 -7.04 -12.00
N VAL A 13 0.23 -7.34 -10.95
CA VAL A 13 -0.10 -8.71 -10.51
C VAL A 13 -1.59 -9.01 -10.72
N GLY A 14 -1.98 -10.28 -10.67
CA GLY A 14 -3.38 -10.72 -10.68
C GLY A 14 -4.06 -10.43 -9.34
N VAL A 15 -4.34 -9.15 -9.06
CA VAL A 15 -4.84 -8.70 -7.76
C VAL A 15 -6.24 -9.25 -7.46
N SER A 16 -7.09 -9.41 -8.48
CA SER A 16 -8.43 -10.00 -8.32
C SER A 16 -8.34 -11.44 -7.83
N ASP A 17 -7.42 -12.23 -8.39
CA ASP A 17 -7.19 -13.62 -7.98
C ASP A 17 -6.70 -13.69 -6.54
N ILE A 18 -5.73 -12.84 -6.17
CA ILE A 18 -5.19 -12.79 -4.82
C ILE A 18 -6.28 -12.44 -3.80
N ILE A 19 -7.07 -11.42 -4.07
CA ILE A 19 -8.13 -10.97 -3.16
C ILE A 19 -9.23 -12.02 -3.06
N THR A 20 -9.66 -12.61 -4.18
CA THR A 20 -10.66 -13.68 -4.17
C THR A 20 -10.16 -14.88 -3.38
N GLY A 21 -8.88 -15.26 -3.52
CA GLY A 21 -8.26 -16.30 -2.70
C GLY A 21 -8.27 -15.99 -1.20
N LEU A 22 -8.07 -14.73 -0.81
CA LEU A 22 -8.18 -14.29 0.58
C LEU A 22 -9.63 -14.35 1.08
N TYR A 23 -10.62 -13.92 0.29
CA TYR A 23 -12.03 -14.07 0.63
C TYR A 23 -12.43 -15.54 0.74
N ALA A 24 -11.99 -16.39 -0.19
CA ALA A 24 -12.24 -17.83 -0.16
C ALA A 24 -11.68 -18.47 1.14
N SER A 25 -10.45 -18.12 1.52
CA SER A 25 -9.85 -18.61 2.76
C SER A 25 -10.66 -18.20 3.99
N ASN A 26 -11.11 -16.95 4.06
CA ASN A 26 -11.96 -16.47 5.15
C ASN A 26 -13.33 -17.17 5.17
N ALA A 27 -13.98 -17.32 4.03
CA ALA A 27 -15.29 -17.97 3.90
C ALA A 27 -15.21 -19.46 4.31
N ILE A 28 -14.15 -20.17 3.87
CA ILE A 28 -13.92 -21.57 4.24
C ILE A 28 -13.74 -21.70 5.76
N LEU A 29 -12.91 -20.85 6.37
CA LEU A 29 -12.70 -20.88 7.84
C LEU A 29 -13.99 -20.58 8.60
N ALA A 30 -14.79 -19.62 8.14
CA ALA A 30 -16.09 -19.29 8.72
C ALA A 30 -17.08 -20.48 8.60
N ALA A 31 -17.15 -21.10 7.42
CA ALA A 31 -18.01 -22.27 7.20
C ALA A 31 -17.58 -23.49 8.02
N LEU A 32 -16.29 -23.75 8.14
CA LEU A 32 -15.76 -24.79 9.01
C LEU A 32 -16.14 -24.53 10.48
N ARG A 33 -15.99 -23.29 10.94
CA ARG A 33 -16.38 -22.90 12.30
C ARG A 33 -17.89 -23.03 12.53
N PHE A 34 -18.72 -22.73 11.56
CA PHE A 34 -20.17 -22.97 11.60
C PHE A 34 -20.47 -24.46 11.70
N ARG A 35 -19.89 -25.29 10.81
CA ARG A 35 -20.03 -26.73 10.81
C ARG A 35 -19.63 -27.35 12.15
N ASP A 36 -18.51 -26.90 12.75
CA ASP A 36 -18.04 -27.43 14.04
C ASP A 36 -18.99 -27.14 15.21
N LYS A 37 -19.89 -26.14 15.07
CA LYS A 37 -20.91 -25.80 16.08
C LYS A 37 -22.27 -26.43 15.82
N THR A 38 -22.64 -26.62 14.54
CA THR A 38 -23.99 -27.03 14.16
C THR A 38 -24.04 -28.41 13.53
N SER A 39 -22.90 -28.98 13.15
CA SER A 39 -22.76 -30.17 12.32
C SER A 39 -23.30 -30.02 10.89
N GLU A 40 -23.65 -28.81 10.47
CA GLU A 40 -24.19 -28.52 9.15
C GLU A 40 -23.14 -27.93 8.22
N GLY A 41 -22.98 -28.48 7.02
CA GLY A 41 -22.17 -27.93 5.94
C GLY A 41 -22.97 -26.92 5.09
N GLN A 42 -22.26 -26.12 4.29
CA GLN A 42 -22.89 -25.16 3.37
C GLN A 42 -22.08 -24.99 2.09
N HIS A 43 -22.76 -24.62 1.01
CA HIS A 43 -22.15 -24.23 -0.23
C HIS A 43 -21.61 -22.79 -0.13
N LEU A 44 -20.41 -22.55 -0.66
CA LEU A 44 -19.78 -21.24 -0.74
C LEU A 44 -19.68 -20.83 -2.21
N ASP A 45 -20.33 -19.73 -2.57
CA ASP A 45 -20.23 -19.11 -3.89
C ASP A 45 -19.39 -17.83 -3.79
N LEU A 46 -18.33 -17.75 -4.61
CA LEU A 46 -17.43 -16.59 -4.70
C LEU A 46 -17.11 -16.31 -6.15
N SER A 47 -17.24 -15.05 -6.55
CA SER A 47 -16.85 -14.62 -7.88
C SER A 47 -15.67 -13.64 -7.86
N LEU A 48 -14.85 -13.67 -8.91
CA LEU A 48 -13.78 -12.70 -9.15
C LEU A 48 -14.35 -11.29 -9.30
N MET A 49 -15.53 -11.17 -9.94
CA MET A 49 -16.19 -9.88 -10.17
C MET A 49 -16.63 -9.24 -8.86
N ASP A 50 -17.29 -9.98 -7.97
CA ASP A 50 -17.77 -9.47 -6.68
C ASP A 50 -16.61 -9.06 -5.78
N SER A 51 -15.55 -9.87 -5.78
CA SER A 51 -14.32 -9.57 -5.06
C SER A 51 -13.67 -8.28 -5.58
N GLN A 52 -13.63 -8.09 -6.91
CA GLN A 52 -13.10 -6.87 -7.52
C GLN A 52 -13.96 -5.64 -7.20
N VAL A 53 -15.28 -5.77 -7.22
CA VAL A 53 -16.21 -4.69 -6.86
C VAL A 53 -16.04 -4.30 -5.39
N SER A 54 -15.95 -5.29 -4.48
CA SER A 54 -15.75 -5.02 -3.05
C SER A 54 -14.45 -4.26 -2.78
N TRP A 55 -13.41 -4.50 -3.58
CA TRP A 55 -12.12 -3.83 -3.44
C TRP A 55 -12.12 -2.37 -3.90
N LEU A 56 -13.14 -1.90 -4.63
CA LEU A 56 -13.27 -0.47 -4.95
C LEU A 56 -13.48 0.40 -3.71
N SER A 57 -13.94 -0.20 -2.59
CA SER A 57 -13.97 0.42 -1.27
C SER A 57 -14.61 1.82 -1.27
N TYR A 58 -13.95 2.80 -0.65
CA TYR A 58 -14.47 4.17 -0.51
C TYR A 58 -14.65 4.91 -1.85
N VAL A 59 -13.97 4.49 -2.92
CA VAL A 59 -14.12 5.11 -4.25
C VAL A 59 -15.49 4.77 -4.83
N ALA A 60 -15.91 3.49 -4.74
CA ALA A 60 -17.25 3.09 -5.13
C ALA A 60 -18.32 3.73 -4.23
N GLN A 61 -18.09 3.75 -2.91
CA GLN A 61 -19.02 4.37 -1.97
C GLN A 61 -19.22 5.87 -2.25
N SER A 62 -18.14 6.59 -2.60
CA SER A 62 -18.23 7.99 -3.01
C SER A 62 -19.14 8.17 -4.23
N TYR A 63 -18.95 7.34 -5.27
CA TYR A 63 -19.81 7.37 -6.46
C TYR A 63 -21.27 7.02 -6.13
N LEU A 64 -21.50 6.00 -5.31
CA LEU A 64 -22.86 5.58 -4.95
C LEU A 64 -23.66 6.69 -4.24
N ILE A 65 -22.98 7.56 -3.49
CA ILE A 65 -23.59 8.70 -2.77
C ILE A 65 -23.69 9.92 -3.69
N SER A 66 -22.57 10.36 -4.28
CA SER A 66 -22.51 11.63 -5.01
C SER A 66 -23.00 11.54 -6.46
N LYS A 67 -23.03 10.34 -7.04
CA LYS A 67 -23.22 10.06 -8.47
C LYS A 67 -22.16 10.68 -9.39
N GLU A 68 -21.07 11.24 -8.82
CA GLU A 68 -19.96 11.79 -9.59
C GLU A 68 -18.97 10.69 -9.96
N ILE A 69 -18.68 10.55 -11.26
CA ILE A 69 -17.72 9.53 -11.74
C ILE A 69 -16.30 9.92 -11.33
N PRO A 70 -15.61 9.06 -10.53
CA PRO A 70 -14.24 9.34 -10.11
C PRO A 70 -13.27 9.43 -11.30
N LYS A 71 -12.44 10.46 -11.33
CA LYS A 71 -11.38 10.63 -12.34
C LYS A 71 -10.08 9.97 -11.86
N ARG A 72 -9.24 9.57 -12.82
CA ARG A 72 -7.87 9.15 -12.48
C ARG A 72 -7.07 10.34 -11.96
N ILE A 73 -6.37 10.13 -10.86
CA ILE A 73 -5.59 11.17 -10.18
C ILE A 73 -4.11 10.79 -10.02
N GLY A 74 -3.67 9.73 -10.71
CA GLY A 74 -2.30 9.21 -10.60
C GLY A 74 -2.03 8.65 -9.21
N ASN A 75 -0.93 9.08 -8.61
CA ASN A 75 -0.51 8.66 -7.27
C ASN A 75 -1.04 9.56 -6.14
N ASP A 76 -1.87 10.55 -6.46
CA ASP A 76 -2.45 11.43 -5.44
C ASP A 76 -3.58 10.73 -4.67
N HIS A 77 -3.71 11.01 -3.38
CA HIS A 77 -4.92 10.64 -2.62
C HIS A 77 -6.05 11.64 -2.94
N PRO A 78 -7.30 11.18 -3.15
CA PRO A 78 -8.40 12.08 -3.54
C PRO A 78 -8.74 13.13 -2.48
N SER A 79 -8.74 12.78 -1.21
CA SER A 79 -9.26 13.59 -0.09
C SER A 79 -8.22 13.93 0.99
N ILE A 80 -6.95 13.56 0.81
CA ILE A 80 -5.87 13.84 1.78
C ILE A 80 -4.67 14.48 1.07
N VAL A 81 -4.14 15.58 1.62
CA VAL A 81 -3.02 16.34 1.04
C VAL A 81 -2.07 16.83 2.13
N PRO A 82 -0.74 16.63 1.95
CA PRO A 82 -0.08 15.85 0.90
C PRO A 82 -0.11 14.33 1.19
N TYR A 83 -0.60 13.56 0.23
CA TYR A 83 -0.49 12.10 0.25
C TYR A 83 -0.31 11.64 -1.20
N GLN A 84 0.93 11.39 -1.58
CA GLN A 84 1.28 11.12 -2.97
C GLN A 84 2.71 10.60 -3.11
N THR A 85 3.05 10.18 -4.32
CA THR A 85 4.44 9.97 -4.72
C THR A 85 5.11 11.30 -4.99
N VAL A 86 6.32 11.49 -4.49
CA VAL A 86 7.12 12.71 -4.62
C VAL A 86 8.54 12.37 -5.08
N LEU A 87 9.18 13.32 -5.77
CA LEU A 87 10.57 13.19 -6.19
C LEU A 87 11.49 13.88 -5.16
N ALA A 88 12.32 13.08 -4.48
CA ALA A 88 13.44 13.54 -3.69
C ALA A 88 14.69 13.73 -4.58
N LYS A 89 15.83 14.08 -3.99
CA LYS A 89 17.08 14.35 -4.74
C LYS A 89 17.57 13.15 -5.56
N ASP A 90 17.37 11.93 -5.07
CA ASP A 90 17.95 10.69 -5.59
C ASP A 90 16.90 9.64 -6.03
N GLY A 91 15.61 9.98 -6.04
CA GLY A 91 14.57 9.07 -6.51
C GLY A 91 13.17 9.39 -6.00
N LEU A 92 12.25 8.48 -6.29
CA LEU A 92 10.85 8.60 -5.88
C LEU A 92 10.64 8.01 -4.48
N MET A 93 9.81 8.71 -3.70
CA MET A 93 9.33 8.24 -2.40
C MET A 93 7.83 8.51 -2.24
N VAL A 94 7.19 7.79 -1.34
CA VAL A 94 5.83 8.10 -0.89
C VAL A 94 5.90 9.02 0.32
N LEU A 95 5.08 10.07 0.31
CA LEU A 95 4.81 10.92 1.47
C LEU A 95 3.31 10.82 1.76
N ALA A 96 2.94 10.43 2.99
CA ALA A 96 1.56 10.15 3.39
C ALA A 96 1.19 10.90 4.67
N ILE A 97 0.93 12.20 4.55
CA ILE A 97 0.55 13.06 5.67
C ILE A 97 -0.97 13.02 5.84
N ALA A 98 -1.45 12.24 6.82
CA ALA A 98 -2.86 11.93 6.98
C ALA A 98 -3.66 12.95 7.82
N ASN A 99 -2.98 13.79 8.63
CA ASN A 99 -3.66 14.74 9.52
C ASN A 99 -2.84 16.03 9.74
N ASP A 100 -3.47 17.02 10.39
CA ASP A 100 -2.90 18.36 10.57
C ASP A 100 -1.68 18.36 11.50
N ARG A 101 -1.61 17.45 12.49
CA ARG A 101 -0.44 17.29 13.35
C ARG A 101 0.77 16.83 12.53
N GLN A 102 0.61 15.79 11.72
CA GLN A 102 1.67 15.29 10.85
C GLN A 102 2.12 16.36 9.84
N PHE A 103 1.18 17.16 9.32
CA PHE A 103 1.52 18.27 8.43
C PHE A 103 2.37 19.33 9.12
N ARG A 104 2.03 19.69 10.36
CA ARG A 104 2.83 20.60 11.19
C ARG A 104 4.23 20.07 11.43
N ASP A 105 4.33 18.80 11.82
CA ASP A 105 5.62 18.16 12.12
C ASP A 105 6.50 18.05 10.86
N PHE A 106 5.89 17.73 9.71
CA PHE A 106 6.55 17.78 8.40
C PHE A 106 7.05 19.20 8.09
N CYS A 107 6.22 20.23 8.22
CA CYS A 107 6.61 21.61 7.92
C CYS A 107 7.77 22.09 8.80
N LYS A 108 7.78 21.72 10.09
CA LYS A 108 8.91 22.01 11.00
C LYS A 108 10.20 21.32 10.55
N PHE A 109 10.13 20.03 10.25
CA PHE A 109 11.28 19.23 9.80
C PHE A 109 11.83 19.72 8.46
N ALA A 110 10.94 20.04 7.53
CA ALA A 110 11.26 20.56 6.20
C ALA A 110 11.71 22.03 6.19
N LYS A 111 11.70 22.73 7.35
CA LYS A 111 12.03 24.15 7.50
C LYS A 111 11.15 25.09 6.67
N ILE A 112 9.87 24.77 6.55
CA ILE A 112 8.82 25.54 5.84
C ILE A 112 7.63 25.78 6.78
N ARG A 113 7.92 26.18 8.02
CA ARG A 113 6.92 26.34 9.08
C ARG A 113 5.80 27.31 8.70
N GLU A 114 6.08 28.32 7.91
CA GLU A 114 5.15 29.28 7.37
C GLU A 114 4.00 28.65 6.59
N LEU A 115 4.17 27.45 6.03
CA LEU A 115 3.07 26.75 5.35
C LEU A 115 1.98 26.28 6.30
N PHE A 116 2.36 25.85 7.50
CA PHE A 116 1.38 25.43 8.49
C PHE A 116 0.60 26.63 9.06
N ASP A 117 1.25 27.77 9.23
CA ASP A 117 0.65 29.00 9.73
C ASP A 117 -0.16 29.72 8.63
N ASN A 118 -0.05 29.31 7.38
CA ASN A 118 -0.80 29.89 6.27
C ASN A 118 -2.28 29.44 6.28
N PRO A 119 -3.25 30.37 6.31
CA PRO A 119 -4.68 30.04 6.31
C PRO A 119 -5.13 29.12 5.17
N LYS A 120 -4.43 29.14 4.01
CA LYS A 120 -4.74 28.28 2.86
C LYS A 120 -4.40 26.79 3.10
N PHE A 121 -3.59 26.48 4.11
CA PHE A 121 -3.06 25.12 4.31
C PHE A 121 -3.28 24.57 5.73
N SER A 122 -3.88 25.34 6.62
CA SER A 122 -4.02 25.01 8.05
C SER A 122 -4.83 23.73 8.33
N THR A 123 -5.80 23.39 7.48
CA THR A 123 -6.59 22.15 7.60
C THR A 123 -6.46 21.29 6.35
N ASN A 124 -6.74 19.97 6.47
CA ASN A 124 -6.73 19.08 5.32
C ASN A 124 -7.67 19.53 4.21
N SER A 125 -8.88 19.98 4.53
CA SER A 125 -9.85 20.47 3.55
C SER A 125 -9.32 21.66 2.74
N LEU A 126 -8.64 22.59 3.40
CA LEU A 126 -8.00 23.74 2.75
C LEU A 126 -6.80 23.29 1.89
N ARG A 127 -6.02 22.31 2.35
CA ARG A 127 -4.93 21.72 1.55
C ARG A 127 -5.44 21.01 0.31
N VAL A 128 -6.55 20.26 0.41
CA VAL A 128 -7.22 19.64 -0.75
C VAL A 128 -7.63 20.70 -1.77
N LYS A 129 -8.30 21.78 -1.32
CA LYS A 129 -8.71 22.90 -2.18
C LYS A 129 -7.52 23.59 -2.86
N ASN A 130 -6.42 23.74 -2.14
CA ASN A 130 -5.21 24.45 -2.59
C ASN A 130 -4.06 23.50 -3.00
N ARG A 131 -4.36 22.22 -3.33
CA ARG A 131 -3.40 21.16 -3.63
C ARG A 131 -2.28 21.58 -4.56
N ASN A 132 -2.62 22.22 -5.68
CA ASN A 132 -1.62 22.57 -6.71
C ASN A 132 -0.59 23.57 -6.20
N SER A 133 -1.01 24.59 -5.44
CA SER A 133 -0.10 25.59 -4.88
C SER A 133 0.77 24.99 -3.78
N LEU A 134 0.20 24.19 -2.90
CA LEU A 134 0.94 23.50 -1.85
C LEU A 134 1.98 22.53 -2.41
N ASN A 135 1.58 21.70 -3.38
CA ASN A 135 2.47 20.71 -3.99
C ASN A 135 3.67 21.36 -4.68
N LYS A 136 3.50 22.51 -5.35
CA LYS A 136 4.63 23.24 -5.95
C LYS A 136 5.73 23.58 -4.94
N ILE A 137 5.33 23.97 -3.73
CA ILE A 137 6.29 24.33 -2.66
C ILE A 137 6.93 23.08 -2.09
N ILE A 138 6.13 22.08 -1.69
CA ILE A 138 6.61 20.84 -1.09
C ILE A 138 7.57 20.10 -2.03
N LEU A 139 7.21 19.95 -3.31
CA LEU A 139 8.06 19.26 -4.29
C LEU A 139 9.40 19.94 -4.52
N LYS A 140 9.47 21.28 -4.41
CA LYS A 140 10.72 22.02 -4.48
C LYS A 140 11.63 21.66 -3.31
N VAL A 141 11.10 21.68 -2.09
CA VAL A 141 11.86 21.40 -0.87
C VAL A 141 12.33 19.95 -0.81
N LEU A 142 11.46 18.99 -1.19
CA LEU A 142 11.80 17.58 -1.15
C LEU A 142 12.98 17.21 -2.06
N LYS A 143 13.17 17.89 -3.17
CA LYS A 143 14.29 17.68 -4.10
C LYS A 143 15.66 18.07 -3.54
N GLU A 144 15.72 18.83 -2.45
CA GLU A 144 16.98 19.29 -1.86
C GLU A 144 17.75 18.20 -1.10
N LYS A 145 17.06 17.19 -0.60
CA LYS A 145 17.63 16.11 0.21
C LYS A 145 17.34 14.74 -0.38
N LYS A 146 18.19 13.76 -0.01
CA LYS A 146 18.02 12.36 -0.40
C LYS A 146 16.85 11.72 0.33
N ILE A 147 16.33 10.60 -0.20
CA ILE A 147 15.26 9.79 0.37
C ILE A 147 15.56 9.43 1.82
N ASP A 148 16.78 8.94 2.10
CA ASP A 148 17.17 8.51 3.45
C ASP A 148 17.07 9.63 4.50
N TYR A 149 17.40 10.87 4.13
CA TYR A 149 17.22 12.03 5.01
C TYR A 149 15.75 12.22 5.39
N TRP A 150 14.86 12.19 4.37
CA TRP A 150 13.44 12.37 4.59
C TRP A 150 12.83 11.23 5.39
N VAL A 151 13.11 10.00 4.98
CA VAL A 151 12.54 8.79 5.60
C VAL A 151 13.01 8.67 7.07
N SER A 152 14.29 8.81 7.32
CA SER A 152 14.84 8.71 8.69
C SER A 152 14.34 9.81 9.62
N GLY A 153 14.21 11.04 9.13
CA GLY A 153 13.73 12.16 9.93
C GLY A 153 12.22 12.12 10.17
N LEU A 154 11.44 11.89 9.12
CA LEU A 154 9.97 11.91 9.21
C LEU A 154 9.42 10.72 9.99
N ASN A 155 10.02 9.53 9.86
CA ASN A 155 9.58 8.36 10.64
C ASN A 155 9.77 8.57 12.16
N LYS A 156 10.81 9.27 12.60
CA LYS A 156 11.00 9.65 14.01
C LYS A 156 9.88 10.56 14.53
N LEU A 157 9.23 11.30 13.64
CA LEU A 157 8.12 12.18 13.94
C LEU A 157 6.74 11.52 13.71
N ASN A 158 6.72 10.21 13.43
CA ASN A 158 5.51 9.46 13.06
C ASN A 158 4.76 10.07 11.85
N VAL A 159 5.51 10.62 10.90
CA VAL A 159 5.01 11.05 9.59
C VAL A 159 5.30 9.95 8.59
N PRO A 160 4.27 9.19 8.12
CA PRO A 160 4.48 8.04 7.24
C PRO A 160 5.10 8.45 5.91
N CYS A 161 6.22 7.84 5.58
CA CYS A 161 6.90 7.97 4.30
C CYS A 161 7.80 6.76 4.06
N GLY A 162 8.17 6.54 2.81
CA GLY A 162 9.06 5.44 2.45
C GLY A 162 9.55 5.52 1.01
N PRO A 163 10.64 4.83 0.66
CA PRO A 163 11.12 4.76 -0.71
C PRO A 163 10.15 3.98 -1.60
N ILE A 164 10.17 4.24 -2.90
CA ILE A 164 9.55 3.36 -3.89
C ILE A 164 10.61 2.38 -4.36
N ASN A 165 10.51 1.14 -3.89
CA ASN A 165 11.47 0.08 -4.13
C ASN A 165 11.16 -0.69 -5.43
N ASN A 166 12.18 -1.03 -6.20
CA ASN A 166 12.08 -2.10 -7.18
C ASN A 166 12.14 -3.47 -6.48
N ILE A 167 11.87 -4.55 -7.22
CA ILE A 167 11.79 -5.92 -6.66
C ILE A 167 13.09 -6.35 -5.98
N LYS A 168 14.25 -5.97 -6.52
CA LYS A 168 15.54 -6.25 -5.90
C LYS A 168 15.64 -5.59 -4.53
N GLN A 169 15.37 -4.29 -4.45
CA GLN A 169 15.39 -3.52 -3.22
C GLN A 169 14.39 -4.03 -2.17
N VAL A 170 13.21 -4.50 -2.60
CA VAL A 170 12.25 -5.14 -1.68
C VAL A 170 12.87 -6.35 -0.98
N PHE A 171 13.59 -7.23 -1.68
CA PHE A 171 14.22 -8.41 -1.08
C PHE A 171 15.56 -8.12 -0.38
N GLU A 172 16.10 -6.94 -0.53
CA GLU A 172 17.26 -6.43 0.21
C GLU A 172 16.85 -5.64 1.47
N ASP A 173 15.58 -5.27 1.59
CA ASP A 173 15.05 -4.51 2.73
C ASP A 173 15.22 -5.27 4.06
N PRO A 174 15.78 -4.63 5.12
CA PRO A 174 16.01 -5.27 6.42
C PRO A 174 14.72 -5.82 7.06
N GLN A 175 13.59 -5.12 6.94
CA GLN A 175 12.32 -5.57 7.50
C GLN A 175 11.77 -6.79 6.76
N VAL A 176 11.84 -6.82 5.44
CA VAL A 176 11.44 -7.96 4.60
C VAL A 176 12.27 -9.20 4.95
N ASN A 177 13.59 -9.02 5.16
CA ASN A 177 14.50 -10.08 5.56
C ASN A 177 14.24 -10.56 7.00
N SER A 178 14.08 -9.64 7.97
CA SER A 178 13.74 -9.96 9.36
C SER A 178 12.45 -10.76 9.45
N ARG A 179 11.46 -10.44 8.62
CA ARG A 179 10.20 -11.15 8.55
C ARG A 179 10.24 -12.44 7.72
N LYS A 180 11.42 -12.83 7.22
CA LYS A 180 11.63 -14.07 6.44
C LYS A 180 10.66 -14.18 5.25
N MET A 181 10.49 -13.07 4.51
CA MET A 181 9.64 -13.05 3.33
C MET A 181 10.31 -13.65 2.10
N LYS A 182 11.61 -13.94 2.17
CA LYS A 182 12.34 -14.78 1.22
C LYS A 182 12.76 -16.07 1.90
N ILE A 183 12.40 -17.21 1.31
CA ILE A 183 12.72 -18.56 1.80
C ILE A 183 13.45 -19.35 0.74
N LYS A 184 14.17 -20.39 1.14
CA LYS A 184 14.85 -21.30 0.22
C LYS A 184 14.24 -22.69 0.31
N MET A 185 13.97 -23.31 -0.83
CA MET A 185 13.47 -24.67 -0.90
C MET A 185 14.26 -25.50 -1.92
N LYS A 186 14.49 -26.79 -1.63
CA LYS A 186 15.00 -27.73 -2.63
C LYS A 186 13.94 -27.93 -3.71
N HIS A 187 14.36 -27.94 -4.97
CA HIS A 187 13.47 -28.16 -6.11
C HIS A 187 13.97 -29.30 -6.97
N LYS A 188 13.09 -30.19 -7.43
CA LYS A 188 13.47 -31.44 -8.15
C LYS A 188 14.30 -31.19 -9.40
N LYS A 189 14.01 -30.12 -10.15
CA LYS A 189 14.75 -29.76 -11.39
C LYS A 189 15.94 -28.82 -11.17
N SER A 190 16.28 -28.48 -9.93
CA SER A 190 17.39 -27.56 -9.63
C SER A 190 18.44 -28.21 -8.74
N LYS A 191 19.70 -28.11 -9.15
CA LYS A 191 20.83 -28.60 -8.32
C LYS A 191 21.01 -27.76 -7.04
N LYS A 192 20.57 -26.49 -7.06
CA LYS A 192 20.65 -25.57 -5.91
C LYS A 192 19.26 -25.26 -5.39
N PRO A 193 19.10 -24.96 -4.10
CA PRO A 193 17.84 -24.44 -3.58
C PRO A 193 17.40 -23.18 -4.34
N ILE A 194 16.11 -23.06 -4.60
CA ILE A 194 15.49 -21.88 -5.23
C ILE A 194 14.95 -20.95 -4.17
N ASP A 195 15.02 -19.66 -4.45
CA ASP A 195 14.41 -18.63 -3.61
C ASP A 195 12.91 -18.50 -3.94
N LEU A 196 12.08 -18.42 -2.91
CA LEU A 196 10.63 -18.32 -3.02
C LEU A 196 10.10 -17.23 -2.07
N ILE A 197 8.89 -16.75 -2.33
CA ILE A 197 8.19 -15.82 -1.44
C ILE A 197 7.67 -16.56 -0.22
N GLY A 198 7.98 -16.07 0.98
CA GLY A 198 7.52 -16.62 2.24
C GLY A 198 6.06 -16.25 2.55
N ASN A 199 5.43 -17.04 3.43
CA ASN A 199 4.08 -16.76 3.90
C ASN A 199 4.08 -15.50 4.79
N PRO A 200 3.16 -14.52 4.56
CA PRO A 200 3.08 -13.30 5.36
C PRO A 200 2.54 -13.54 6.77
N ILE A 201 1.78 -14.62 7.00
CA ILE A 201 1.18 -14.94 8.30
C ILE A 201 2.23 -15.62 9.19
N LYS A 202 2.39 -15.11 10.41
CA LYS A 202 3.33 -15.64 11.42
C LYS A 202 2.56 -16.07 12.66
N PHE A 203 2.39 -17.38 12.83
CA PHE A 203 1.77 -17.94 14.03
C PHE A 203 2.80 -18.12 15.15
N SER A 204 2.44 -17.81 16.38
CA SER A 204 3.29 -18.02 17.56
C SER A 204 3.49 -19.50 17.90
N LEU A 205 2.43 -20.30 17.80
CA LEU A 205 2.41 -21.72 18.15
C LEU A 205 2.49 -22.63 16.91
N SER A 206 1.53 -22.52 16.00
CA SER A 206 1.43 -23.38 14.80
C SER A 206 2.21 -22.79 13.61
N LYS A 207 3.53 -22.80 13.72
CA LYS A 207 4.42 -22.21 12.69
C LYS A 207 4.19 -22.83 11.32
N VAL A 208 4.17 -21.98 10.29
CA VAL A 208 4.09 -22.41 8.88
C VAL A 208 5.29 -23.29 8.53
N LYS A 209 5.03 -24.45 7.92
CA LYS A 209 6.06 -25.41 7.46
C LYS A 209 6.01 -25.50 5.93
N TYR A 210 7.14 -25.27 5.29
CA TYR A 210 7.30 -25.38 3.83
C TYR A 210 7.72 -26.80 3.47
N LYS A 211 6.76 -27.66 3.13
CA LYS A 211 6.99 -29.10 2.91
C LYS A 211 7.28 -29.47 1.45
N LYS A 212 6.65 -28.78 0.52
CA LYS A 212 6.76 -29.07 -0.91
C LYS A 212 7.12 -27.81 -1.69
N SER A 213 8.09 -27.92 -2.60
CA SER A 213 8.38 -26.86 -3.58
C SER A 213 7.28 -26.75 -4.63
N PRO A 214 7.22 -25.66 -5.42
CA PRO A 214 6.33 -25.57 -6.56
C PRO A 214 6.42 -26.80 -7.48
N PRO A 215 5.33 -27.16 -8.17
CA PRO A 215 5.35 -28.26 -9.13
C PRO A 215 6.31 -27.98 -10.29
N THR A 216 6.73 -29.05 -10.96
CA THR A 216 7.43 -28.94 -12.25
C THR A 216 6.40 -29.10 -13.36
N LEU A 217 6.50 -28.28 -14.39
CA LEU A 217 5.83 -28.52 -15.65
C LEU A 217 6.41 -29.75 -16.32
#